data_f323d7fc177d1be8f88178a5bc1dacee
#
_entry.id   f323d7fc177d1be8f88178a5bc1dacee
#
_cell.length_a   1.000
_cell.length_b   1.000
_cell.length_c   1.000
_cell.angle_alpha   90.00
_cell.angle_beta   90.00
_cell.angle_gamma   90.00
#
_symmetry.space_group_name_H-M   'P 1'
#
loop_
_entity.id
_entity.type
_entity.pdbx_description
1 polymer ?
#
loop_
_entity_poly.entity_id
_entity_poly.type
_entity_poly.pdbx_seq_one_letter_code
_entity_poly.pdbx_strand_id
1 'polypeptide(L)'
;SNFTLIGMTGLMAGVLHAPLTAIFLIAEITGGYELFVPLMLVSAISFAFTKYFVSNSIYTVELAKKGQLITHNKDKNVLMLMRIDKLIERNFKSISPEMTLGEMLKKSVAKSKRNIFPVLDEKQRFLGIVLLDDIRPMMFDQSQYDEAHVADFMKSAPAIIFHDDSVEDVMVKFKESAAWNLPVVKDGKYVGFISKSKLLSAYRNKLIEVTA
;
A
#
# COMPACT_ATOMS: atom_id res chain seq x y z
N SER A 1 -33.21 -39.38 4.06
CA SER A 1 -33.30 -39.47 5.52
C SER A 1 -33.02 -38.10 6.15
N ASN A 2 -33.58 -37.80 7.32
CA ASN A 2 -33.43 -36.50 7.99
C ASN A 2 -31.97 -36.17 8.32
N PHE A 3 -31.18 -37.17 8.67
CA PHE A 3 -29.75 -36.97 8.95
C PHE A 3 -28.95 -36.51 7.71
N THR A 4 -29.33 -36.96 6.53
CA THR A 4 -28.66 -36.51 5.27
C THR A 4 -28.94 -35.03 5.03
N LEU A 5 -30.16 -34.56 5.26
CA LEU A 5 -30.55 -33.15 5.08
C LEU A 5 -29.82 -32.24 6.09
N ILE A 6 -29.71 -32.68 7.35
CA ILE A 6 -28.98 -31.98 8.37
C ILE A 6 -27.49 -31.90 8.01
N GLY A 7 -26.89 -33.01 7.53
CA GLY A 7 -25.51 -33.04 7.08
C GLY A 7 -25.23 -32.10 5.88
N MET A 8 -26.15 -32.06 4.91
CA MET A 8 -26.06 -31.13 3.77
C MET A 8 -26.10 -29.67 4.23
N THR A 9 -26.97 -29.32 5.16
CA THR A 9 -27.04 -27.96 5.74
C THR A 9 -25.72 -27.57 6.38
N GLY A 10 -25.14 -28.47 7.20
CA GLY A 10 -23.83 -28.23 7.83
C GLY A 10 -22.72 -28.01 6.81
N LEU A 11 -22.66 -28.86 5.76
CA LEU A 11 -21.68 -28.72 4.69
C LEU A 11 -21.83 -27.39 3.96
N MET A 12 -23.05 -27.03 3.57
CA MET A 12 -23.31 -25.76 2.88
C MET A 12 -22.97 -24.55 3.77
N ALA A 13 -23.39 -24.56 5.03
CA ALA A 13 -23.14 -23.49 5.96
C ALA A 13 -21.62 -23.27 6.18
N GLY A 14 -20.86 -24.34 6.33
CA GLY A 14 -19.40 -24.29 6.51
C GLY A 14 -18.66 -23.85 5.26
N VAL A 15 -18.92 -24.45 4.10
CA VAL A 15 -18.18 -24.19 2.87
C VAL A 15 -18.51 -22.84 2.26
N LEU A 16 -19.81 -22.47 2.22
CA LEU A 16 -20.26 -21.22 1.59
C LEU A 16 -20.24 -20.03 2.56
N HIS A 17 -20.07 -20.26 3.86
CA HIS A 17 -20.24 -19.26 4.92
C HIS A 17 -21.63 -18.57 4.90
N ALA A 18 -22.67 -19.32 4.52
CA ALA A 18 -24.03 -18.83 4.35
C ALA A 18 -25.03 -19.65 5.20
N PRO A 19 -24.99 -19.55 6.54
CA PRO A 19 -25.81 -20.40 7.42
C PRO A 19 -27.30 -20.25 7.20
N LEU A 20 -27.81 -19.02 7.07
CA LEU A 20 -29.23 -18.78 6.85
C LEU A 20 -29.72 -19.34 5.51
N THR A 21 -28.95 -19.14 4.45
CA THR A 21 -29.24 -19.68 3.12
C THR A 21 -29.35 -21.19 3.16
N ALA A 22 -28.42 -21.87 3.84
CA ALA A 22 -28.41 -23.33 3.97
C ALA A 22 -29.68 -23.82 4.71
N ILE A 23 -30.09 -23.17 5.81
CA ILE A 23 -31.28 -23.53 6.58
C ILE A 23 -32.55 -23.38 5.74
N PHE A 24 -32.78 -22.21 5.15
CA PHE A 24 -33.99 -21.94 4.40
C PHE A 24 -34.08 -22.76 3.11
N LEU A 25 -32.95 -22.97 2.42
CA LEU A 25 -32.91 -23.79 1.21
C LEU A 25 -33.34 -25.23 1.50
N ILE A 26 -32.82 -25.86 2.56
CA ILE A 26 -33.22 -27.23 2.93
C ILE A 26 -34.63 -27.29 3.45
N ALA A 27 -35.07 -26.33 4.24
CA ALA A 27 -36.47 -26.27 4.73
C ALA A 27 -37.45 -26.15 3.56
N GLU A 28 -37.18 -25.33 2.57
CA GLU A 28 -38.01 -25.13 1.38
C GLU A 28 -38.07 -26.39 0.50
N ILE A 29 -36.93 -27.02 0.23
CA ILE A 29 -36.86 -28.26 -0.57
C ILE A 29 -37.65 -29.40 0.09
N THR A 30 -37.65 -29.45 1.42
CA THR A 30 -38.38 -30.52 2.16
C THR A 30 -39.84 -30.22 2.36
N GLY A 31 -40.31 -29.00 2.06
CA GLY A 31 -41.70 -28.58 2.21
C GLY A 31 -42.17 -28.55 3.66
N GLY A 32 -41.25 -28.51 4.65
CA GLY A 32 -41.62 -28.54 6.06
C GLY A 32 -40.55 -27.94 6.99
N TYR A 33 -41.01 -27.37 8.10
CA TYR A 33 -40.18 -26.74 9.10
C TYR A 33 -39.91 -27.63 10.34
N GLU A 34 -40.26 -28.90 10.28
CA GLU A 34 -40.10 -29.85 11.39
C GLU A 34 -38.62 -30.03 11.79
N LEU A 35 -37.73 -29.94 10.82
CA LEU A 35 -36.28 -30.05 11.05
C LEU A 35 -35.58 -28.69 11.29
N PHE A 36 -36.33 -27.60 11.41
CA PHE A 36 -35.76 -26.25 11.46
C PHE A 36 -34.77 -26.07 12.61
N VAL A 37 -35.12 -26.56 13.81
CA VAL A 37 -34.21 -26.46 14.97
C VAL A 37 -32.93 -27.27 14.78
N PRO A 38 -32.94 -28.55 14.37
CA PRO A 38 -31.70 -29.27 14.03
C PRO A 38 -30.88 -28.60 12.93
N LEU A 39 -31.54 -28.06 11.88
CA LEU A 39 -30.83 -27.36 10.80
C LEU A 39 -30.12 -26.08 11.33
N MET A 40 -30.78 -25.33 12.21
CA MET A 40 -30.18 -24.13 12.83
C MET A 40 -28.94 -24.48 13.66
N LEU A 41 -29.04 -25.52 14.51
CA LEU A 41 -27.94 -25.94 15.38
C LEU A 41 -26.70 -26.39 14.56
N VAL A 42 -26.91 -27.28 13.59
CA VAL A 42 -25.83 -27.80 12.77
C VAL A 42 -25.21 -26.70 11.90
N SER A 43 -26.05 -25.84 11.32
CA SER A 43 -25.60 -24.71 10.51
C SER A 43 -24.75 -23.72 11.33
N ALA A 44 -25.21 -23.35 12.53
CA ALA A 44 -24.49 -22.43 13.40
C ALA A 44 -23.13 -23.01 13.86
N ILE A 45 -23.11 -24.25 14.30
CA ILE A 45 -21.89 -24.94 14.76
C ILE A 45 -20.91 -25.08 13.59
N SER A 46 -21.38 -25.58 12.44
CA SER A 46 -20.54 -25.78 11.26
C SER A 46 -19.93 -24.46 10.77
N PHE A 47 -20.74 -23.41 10.68
CA PHE A 47 -20.28 -22.08 10.30
C PHE A 47 -19.25 -21.51 11.30
N ALA A 48 -19.53 -21.55 12.59
CA ALA A 48 -18.64 -21.03 13.62
C ALA A 48 -17.30 -21.78 13.62
N PHE A 49 -17.34 -23.10 13.54
CA PHE A 49 -16.14 -23.94 13.51
C PHE A 49 -15.32 -23.70 12.25
N THR A 50 -15.94 -23.69 11.06
CA THR A 50 -15.23 -23.47 9.81
C THR A 50 -14.63 -22.08 9.76
N LYS A 51 -15.36 -21.04 10.19
CA LYS A 51 -14.90 -19.67 10.20
C LYS A 51 -13.70 -19.42 11.13
N TYR A 52 -13.59 -20.20 12.19
CA TYR A 52 -12.45 -20.13 13.10
C TYR A 52 -11.14 -20.55 12.40
N PHE A 53 -11.17 -21.59 11.54
CA PHE A 53 -9.99 -22.08 10.83
C PHE A 53 -9.83 -21.42 9.44
N VAL A 54 -10.91 -21.09 8.77
CA VAL A 54 -10.92 -20.55 7.43
C VAL A 54 -11.74 -19.26 7.39
N SER A 55 -11.07 -18.13 7.37
CA SER A 55 -11.71 -16.80 7.44
C SER A 55 -12.59 -16.46 6.22
N ASN A 56 -12.29 -17.04 5.06
CA ASN A 56 -12.95 -16.73 3.78
C ASN A 56 -13.71 -17.94 3.22
N SER A 57 -14.87 -17.69 2.62
CA SER A 57 -15.64 -18.73 1.92
C SER A 57 -14.91 -19.19 0.64
N ILE A 58 -15.34 -20.32 0.08
CA ILE A 58 -14.78 -20.82 -1.19
C ILE A 58 -14.84 -19.80 -2.33
N TYR A 59 -15.83 -18.91 -2.35
CA TYR A 59 -15.98 -17.87 -3.36
C TYR A 59 -15.04 -16.67 -3.14
N THR A 60 -14.66 -16.40 -1.90
CA THR A 60 -13.89 -15.20 -1.56
C THR A 60 -12.40 -15.49 -1.30
N VAL A 61 -12.02 -16.77 -1.14
CA VAL A 61 -10.64 -17.16 -0.82
C VAL A 61 -9.66 -16.74 -1.94
N GLU A 62 -10.04 -16.84 -3.19
CA GLU A 62 -9.18 -16.46 -4.30
C GLU A 62 -9.03 -14.94 -4.42
N LEU A 63 -10.11 -14.20 -4.22
CA LEU A 63 -10.08 -12.73 -4.15
C LEU A 63 -9.26 -12.23 -2.96
N ALA A 64 -9.37 -12.91 -1.81
CA ALA A 64 -8.56 -12.60 -0.64
C ALA A 64 -7.07 -12.83 -0.90
N LYS A 65 -6.69 -13.96 -1.55
CA LYS A 65 -5.29 -14.24 -1.92
C LYS A 65 -4.72 -13.21 -2.89
N LYS A 66 -5.54 -12.67 -3.78
CA LYS A 66 -5.16 -11.60 -4.73
C LYS A 66 -5.20 -10.21 -4.10
N GLY A 67 -5.57 -10.07 -2.82
CA GLY A 67 -5.73 -8.78 -2.15
C GLY A 67 -6.88 -7.93 -2.71
N GLN A 68 -7.83 -8.52 -3.44
CA GLN A 68 -8.93 -7.83 -4.11
C GLN A 68 -10.27 -7.95 -3.37
N LEU A 69 -10.26 -8.55 -2.19
CA LEU A 69 -11.48 -8.73 -1.40
C LEU A 69 -11.90 -7.42 -0.73
N ILE A 70 -12.96 -6.81 -1.22
CA ILE A 70 -13.60 -5.65 -0.59
C ILE A 70 -14.32 -6.13 0.67
N THR A 71 -13.86 -5.67 1.83
CA THR A 71 -14.42 -6.01 3.15
C THR A 71 -15.15 -4.83 3.76
N HIS A 72 -15.72 -5.01 4.95
CA HIS A 72 -16.29 -3.90 5.74
C HIS A 72 -15.24 -2.91 6.26
N ASN A 73 -13.94 -3.23 6.14
CA ASN A 73 -12.87 -2.32 6.48
C ASN A 73 -12.66 -1.31 5.34
N LYS A 74 -13.31 -0.16 5.45
CA LYS A 74 -13.28 0.91 4.46
C LYS A 74 -11.87 1.40 4.17
N ASP A 75 -11.01 1.46 5.17
CA ASP A 75 -9.63 1.94 5.03
C ASP A 75 -8.81 1.03 4.12
N LYS A 76 -8.88 -0.29 4.33
CA LYS A 76 -8.18 -1.26 3.45
C LYS A 76 -8.70 -1.21 2.02
N ASN A 77 -10.00 -1.10 1.84
CA ASN A 77 -10.61 -1.03 0.51
C ASN A 77 -10.12 0.21 -0.26
N VAL A 78 -10.06 1.36 0.43
CA VAL A 78 -9.58 2.62 -0.17
C VAL A 78 -8.13 2.46 -0.64
N LEU A 79 -7.24 1.89 0.20
CA LEU A 79 -5.84 1.69 -0.14
C LEU A 79 -5.66 0.74 -1.34
N MET A 80 -6.47 -0.33 -1.44
CA MET A 80 -6.47 -1.25 -2.58
C MET A 80 -6.89 -0.59 -3.90
N LEU A 81 -7.77 0.41 -3.84
CA LEU A 81 -8.25 1.12 -5.03
C LEU A 81 -7.29 2.24 -5.48
N MET A 82 -6.28 2.56 -4.67
CA MET A 82 -5.29 3.57 -5.02
C MET A 82 -4.16 2.96 -5.87
N ARG A 83 -3.59 3.77 -6.75
CA ARG A 83 -2.46 3.37 -7.62
C ARG A 83 -1.25 4.24 -7.33
N ILE A 84 -0.11 3.60 -7.13
CA ILE A 84 1.18 4.28 -6.88
C ILE A 84 1.52 5.26 -7.99
N ASP A 85 1.29 4.90 -9.26
CA ASP A 85 1.59 5.76 -10.42
C ASP A 85 1.03 7.17 -10.30
N LYS A 86 -0.17 7.32 -9.72
CA LYS A 86 -0.85 8.61 -9.54
C LYS A 86 -0.27 9.43 -8.38
N LEU A 87 0.49 8.79 -7.52
CA LEU A 87 1.10 9.40 -6.35
C LEU A 87 2.51 9.92 -6.63
N ILE A 88 3.18 9.40 -7.67
CA ILE A 88 4.55 9.76 -8.01
C ILE A 88 4.62 11.22 -8.48
N GLU A 89 5.49 11.97 -7.83
CA GLU A 89 5.87 13.32 -8.21
C GLU A 89 7.22 13.27 -8.92
N ARG A 90 7.27 13.79 -10.15
CA ARG A 90 8.48 13.75 -11.00
C ARG A 90 9.20 15.10 -11.11
N ASN A 91 8.69 16.12 -10.46
CA ASN A 91 9.24 17.47 -10.53
C ASN A 91 10.36 17.69 -9.49
N PHE A 92 11.39 16.86 -9.56
CA PHE A 92 12.59 16.97 -8.75
C PHE A 92 13.81 17.08 -9.67
N LYS A 93 14.76 17.94 -9.30
CA LYS A 93 16.02 18.07 -10.02
C LYS A 93 16.99 17.01 -9.52
N SER A 94 17.38 16.09 -10.38
CA SER A 94 18.42 15.11 -10.08
C SER A 94 19.80 15.74 -10.15
N ILE A 95 20.73 15.18 -9.38
CA ILE A 95 22.14 15.57 -9.31
C ILE A 95 23.01 14.33 -9.44
N SER A 96 24.26 14.51 -9.91
CA SER A 96 25.27 13.46 -9.98
C SER A 96 26.18 13.48 -8.74
N PRO A 97 26.68 12.34 -8.27
CA PRO A 97 27.64 12.28 -7.16
C PRO A 97 28.93 13.06 -7.43
N GLU A 98 29.32 13.17 -8.69
CA GLU A 98 30.56 13.85 -9.13
C GLU A 98 30.40 15.38 -9.22
N MET A 99 29.19 15.89 -9.13
CA MET A 99 28.90 17.32 -9.22
C MET A 99 29.47 18.05 -8.01
N THR A 100 30.13 19.20 -8.21
CA THR A 100 30.59 20.03 -7.09
C THR A 100 29.45 20.75 -6.41
N LEU A 101 29.67 21.20 -5.18
CA LEU A 101 28.67 22.00 -4.42
C LEU A 101 28.26 23.25 -5.20
N GLY A 102 29.22 23.99 -5.77
CA GLY A 102 28.96 25.19 -6.55
C GLY A 102 28.10 24.93 -7.79
N GLU A 103 28.37 23.84 -8.49
CA GLU A 103 27.56 23.40 -9.64
C GLU A 103 26.13 23.01 -9.21
N MET A 104 26.00 22.24 -8.12
CA MET A 104 24.70 21.87 -7.58
C MET A 104 23.87 23.09 -7.20
N LEU A 105 24.46 24.07 -6.53
CA LEU A 105 23.79 25.31 -6.15
C LEU A 105 23.26 26.08 -7.36
N LYS A 106 24.11 26.27 -8.39
CA LYS A 106 23.76 27.03 -9.61
C LYS A 106 22.79 26.28 -10.51
N LYS A 107 22.99 24.98 -10.75
CA LYS A 107 22.24 24.18 -11.74
C LYS A 107 20.94 23.60 -11.18
N SER A 108 20.92 23.24 -9.90
CA SER A 108 19.81 22.50 -9.29
C SER A 108 19.09 23.29 -8.21
N VAL A 109 19.76 23.78 -7.19
CA VAL A 109 19.12 24.48 -6.06
C VAL A 109 18.45 25.77 -6.50
N ALA A 110 19.16 26.65 -7.21
CA ALA A 110 18.65 27.94 -7.68
C ALA A 110 17.43 27.82 -8.61
N LYS A 111 17.26 26.69 -9.26
CA LYS A 111 16.19 26.42 -10.24
C LYS A 111 15.10 25.49 -9.70
N SER A 112 15.20 25.02 -8.46
CA SER A 112 14.26 24.10 -7.83
C SER A 112 13.38 24.82 -6.83
N LYS A 113 12.11 24.42 -6.77
CA LYS A 113 11.20 24.79 -5.68
C LYS A 113 11.15 23.71 -4.58
N ARG A 114 11.99 22.68 -4.70
CA ARG A 114 12.01 21.53 -3.80
C ARG A 114 13.29 21.54 -2.98
N ASN A 115 13.20 21.08 -1.74
CA ASN A 115 14.31 21.04 -0.78
C ASN A 115 14.99 19.67 -0.70
N ILE A 116 14.68 18.77 -1.62
CA ILE A 116 15.27 17.43 -1.71
C ILE A 116 15.71 17.16 -3.14
N PHE A 117 16.90 16.59 -3.28
CA PHE A 117 17.54 16.31 -4.55
C PHE A 117 17.96 14.84 -4.61
N PRO A 118 17.42 14.04 -5.56
CA PRO A 118 17.86 12.67 -5.76
C PRO A 118 19.23 12.64 -6.40
N VAL A 119 20.14 11.85 -5.85
CA VAL A 119 21.45 11.58 -6.41
C VAL A 119 21.36 10.34 -7.30
N LEU A 120 21.70 10.49 -8.57
CA LEU A 120 21.62 9.44 -9.58
C LEU A 120 22.97 9.23 -10.25
N ASP A 121 23.26 7.98 -10.62
CA ASP A 121 24.38 7.66 -11.48
C ASP A 121 24.06 7.92 -12.97
N GLU A 122 25.07 7.69 -13.84
CA GLU A 122 24.92 7.83 -15.30
C GLU A 122 23.82 6.92 -15.88
N LYS A 123 23.52 5.79 -15.23
CA LYS A 123 22.49 4.82 -15.64
C LYS A 123 21.11 5.12 -15.03
N GLN A 124 20.95 6.31 -14.40
CA GLN A 124 19.70 6.74 -13.71
C GLN A 124 19.34 5.85 -12.51
N ARG A 125 20.31 5.14 -11.92
CA ARG A 125 20.09 4.39 -10.69
C ARG A 125 20.13 5.35 -9.50
N PHE A 126 19.25 5.10 -8.55
CA PHE A 126 19.16 5.88 -7.33
C PHE A 126 20.31 5.51 -6.38
N LEU A 127 21.12 6.51 -6.02
CA LEU A 127 22.24 6.34 -5.09
C LEU A 127 21.95 6.90 -3.70
N GLY A 128 21.22 8.02 -3.61
CA GLY A 128 20.94 8.68 -2.36
C GLY A 128 20.14 9.96 -2.53
N ILE A 129 20.10 10.76 -1.49
CA ILE A 129 19.45 12.07 -1.46
C ILE A 129 20.38 13.13 -0.87
N VAL A 130 20.17 14.37 -1.29
CA VAL A 130 20.69 15.55 -0.62
C VAL A 130 19.52 16.41 -0.18
N LEU A 131 19.49 16.78 1.08
CA LEU A 131 18.51 17.73 1.62
C LEU A 131 19.11 19.13 1.64
N LEU A 132 18.31 20.12 1.28
CA LEU A 132 18.75 21.53 1.32
C LEU A 132 19.21 21.95 2.72
N ASP A 133 18.56 21.42 3.76
CA ASP A 133 18.88 21.73 5.16
C ASP A 133 20.29 21.22 5.54
N ASP A 134 20.71 20.08 4.98
CA ASP A 134 22.05 19.53 5.27
C ASP A 134 23.16 20.35 4.67
N ILE A 135 22.96 20.93 3.48
CA ILE A 135 23.97 21.74 2.79
C ILE A 135 23.88 23.23 3.14
N ARG A 136 22.86 23.67 3.86
CA ARG A 136 22.65 25.08 4.20
C ARG A 136 23.84 25.75 4.86
N PRO A 137 24.57 25.13 5.81
CA PRO A 137 25.77 25.74 6.39
C PRO A 137 26.88 25.96 5.36
N MET A 138 27.01 25.05 4.40
CA MET A 138 28.07 25.08 3.36
C MET A 138 27.74 26.03 2.21
N MET A 139 26.46 26.40 2.04
CA MET A 139 26.02 27.28 0.93
C MET A 139 26.62 28.70 0.99
N PHE A 140 27.09 29.13 2.13
CA PHE A 140 27.64 30.47 2.34
C PHE A 140 29.18 30.47 2.37
N ASP A 141 29.81 29.30 2.31
CA ASP A 141 31.24 29.15 2.28
C ASP A 141 31.72 28.90 0.86
N GLN A 142 32.17 29.97 0.19
CA GLN A 142 32.63 29.89 -1.21
C GLN A 142 33.88 29.03 -1.41
N SER A 143 34.70 28.83 -0.35
CA SER A 143 35.90 27.99 -0.45
C SER A 143 35.56 26.52 -0.74
N GLN A 144 34.39 26.06 -0.32
CA GLN A 144 33.93 24.67 -0.51
C GLN A 144 33.26 24.41 -1.87
N TYR A 145 33.02 25.46 -2.66
CA TYR A 145 32.20 25.32 -3.87
C TYR A 145 32.85 24.41 -4.94
N ASP A 146 34.14 24.44 -5.04
CA ASP A 146 34.89 23.65 -6.03
C ASP A 146 35.51 22.39 -5.43
N GLU A 147 35.65 22.32 -4.09
CA GLU A 147 36.28 21.20 -3.38
C GLU A 147 35.27 20.13 -2.94
N ALA A 148 34.12 20.54 -2.42
CA ALA A 148 33.11 19.58 -1.92
C ALA A 148 32.27 19.00 -3.07
N HIS A 149 32.21 17.67 -3.15
CA HIS A 149 31.40 16.94 -4.11
C HIS A 149 30.11 16.41 -3.48
N VAL A 150 29.07 16.23 -4.28
CA VAL A 150 27.79 15.66 -3.84
C VAL A 150 27.98 14.33 -3.12
N ALA A 151 28.94 13.51 -3.56
CA ALA A 151 29.27 12.24 -2.92
C ALA A 151 29.67 12.37 -1.44
N ASP A 152 30.26 13.51 -1.04
CA ASP A 152 30.77 13.72 0.32
C ASP A 152 29.64 14.01 1.34
N PHE A 153 28.51 14.55 0.88
CA PHE A 153 27.40 14.97 1.75
C PHE A 153 26.05 14.34 1.39
N MET A 154 26.00 13.48 0.38
CA MET A 154 24.78 12.71 0.11
C MET A 154 24.50 11.69 1.24
N LYS A 155 23.23 11.43 1.49
CA LYS A 155 22.77 10.46 2.49
C LYS A 155 21.94 9.37 1.84
N SER A 156 21.93 8.19 2.45
CA SER A 156 20.98 7.15 2.08
C SER A 156 19.54 7.61 2.38
N ALA A 157 18.60 7.26 1.50
CA ALA A 157 17.21 7.51 1.79
C ALA A 157 16.75 6.64 2.98
N PRO A 158 15.90 7.18 3.88
CA PRO A 158 15.44 6.44 5.07
C PRO A 158 14.60 5.21 4.72
N ALA A 159 13.96 5.21 3.55
CA ALA A 159 13.33 4.05 2.93
C ALA A 159 13.19 4.28 1.42
N ILE A 160 13.04 3.18 0.67
CA ILE A 160 12.80 3.21 -0.78
C ILE A 160 11.47 2.55 -1.07
N ILE A 161 10.67 3.17 -1.91
CA ILE A 161 9.42 2.62 -2.43
C ILE A 161 9.73 1.94 -3.76
N PHE A 162 9.36 0.69 -3.90
CA PHE A 162 9.39 -0.01 -5.18
C PHE A 162 8.08 0.24 -5.92
N HIS A 163 8.14 0.33 -7.24
CA HIS A 163 6.97 0.66 -8.06
C HIS A 163 5.83 -0.38 -7.94
N ASP A 164 6.15 -1.61 -7.58
CA ASP A 164 5.25 -2.74 -7.36
C ASP A 164 4.78 -2.90 -5.91
N ASP A 165 5.26 -2.05 -4.99
CA ASP A 165 4.75 -2.01 -3.62
C ASP A 165 3.25 -1.72 -3.62
N SER A 166 2.52 -2.24 -2.63
CA SER A 166 1.15 -1.80 -2.39
C SER A 166 1.10 -0.41 -1.73
N VAL A 167 -0.01 0.31 -1.87
CA VAL A 167 -0.16 1.60 -1.17
C VAL A 167 -0.18 1.42 0.35
N GLU A 168 -0.59 0.24 0.84
CA GLU A 168 -0.51 -0.15 2.26
C GLU A 168 0.96 -0.22 2.71
N ASP A 169 1.84 -0.88 1.95
CA ASP A 169 3.28 -0.95 2.23
C ASP A 169 3.94 0.43 2.21
N VAL A 170 3.54 1.27 1.26
CA VAL A 170 4.01 2.68 1.19
C VAL A 170 3.64 3.44 2.46
N MET A 171 2.42 3.27 3.00
CA MET A 171 2.02 3.90 4.26
C MET A 171 2.84 3.39 5.45
N VAL A 172 3.14 2.09 5.49
CA VAL A 172 4.01 1.50 6.53
C VAL A 172 5.41 2.11 6.44
N LYS A 173 6.01 2.16 5.24
CA LYS A 173 7.34 2.79 5.02
C LYS A 173 7.37 4.26 5.48
N PHE A 174 6.32 5.04 5.23
CA PHE A 174 6.22 6.41 5.74
C PHE A 174 6.09 6.50 7.25
N LYS A 175 5.40 5.54 7.88
CA LYS A 175 5.24 5.49 9.33
C LYS A 175 6.56 5.15 10.02
N GLU A 176 7.27 4.14 9.51
CA GLU A 176 8.53 3.65 10.09
C GLU A 176 9.70 4.59 9.86
N SER A 177 9.81 5.17 8.66
CA SER A 177 10.91 6.07 8.31
C SER A 177 10.74 7.48 8.88
N ALA A 178 9.55 7.87 9.32
CA ALA A 178 9.17 9.23 9.70
C ALA A 178 9.48 10.31 8.64
N ALA A 179 9.77 9.91 7.40
CA ALA A 179 10.15 10.79 6.30
C ALA A 179 8.93 11.56 5.75
N TRP A 180 9.20 12.71 5.13
CA TRP A 180 8.19 13.49 4.40
C TRP A 180 8.10 13.12 2.91
N ASN A 181 9.21 12.65 2.34
CA ASN A 181 9.33 12.24 0.95
C ASN A 181 10.14 10.95 0.87
N LEU A 182 9.68 9.99 0.09
CA LEU A 182 10.40 8.76 -0.18
C LEU A 182 10.61 8.57 -1.68
N PRO A 183 11.82 8.16 -2.12
CA PRO A 183 12.10 7.89 -3.52
C PRO A 183 11.38 6.65 -4.01
N VAL A 184 10.95 6.69 -5.26
CA VAL A 184 10.36 5.56 -5.98
C VAL A 184 11.34 5.04 -7.00
N VAL A 185 11.56 3.72 -6.97
CA VAL A 185 12.45 3.01 -7.88
C VAL A 185 11.66 1.95 -8.65
N LYS A 186 11.89 1.86 -9.94
CA LYS A 186 11.36 0.84 -10.84
C LYS A 186 12.49 0.22 -11.62
N ASP A 187 12.63 -1.10 -11.61
CA ASP A 187 13.68 -1.84 -12.33
C ASP A 187 15.10 -1.28 -12.06
N GLY A 188 15.35 -0.91 -10.80
CA GLY A 188 16.60 -0.31 -10.36
C GLY A 188 16.80 1.16 -10.74
N LYS A 189 15.88 1.79 -11.47
CA LYS A 189 15.95 3.19 -11.91
C LYS A 189 15.04 4.09 -11.07
N TYR A 190 15.49 5.30 -10.84
CA TYR A 190 14.70 6.32 -10.18
C TYR A 190 13.53 6.79 -11.06
N VAL A 191 12.33 6.90 -10.47
CA VAL A 191 11.11 7.32 -11.16
C VAL A 191 10.59 8.67 -10.65
N GLY A 192 10.78 8.96 -9.38
CA GLY A 192 10.28 10.16 -8.72
C GLY A 192 10.24 10.00 -7.21
N PHE A 193 9.51 10.88 -6.53
CA PHE A 193 9.21 10.78 -5.11
C PHE A 193 7.71 10.64 -4.88
N ILE A 194 7.36 10.04 -3.76
CA ILE A 194 6.03 10.19 -3.16
C ILE A 194 6.17 11.03 -1.91
N SER A 195 5.34 12.07 -1.78
CA SER A 195 5.26 12.87 -0.56
C SER A 195 4.15 12.35 0.36
N LYS A 196 4.39 12.40 1.67
CA LYS A 196 3.40 12.04 2.69
C LYS A 196 2.12 12.87 2.55
N SER A 197 2.26 14.14 2.22
CA SER A 197 1.13 15.06 1.99
C SER A 197 0.26 14.61 0.81
N LYS A 198 0.89 14.28 -0.33
CA LYS A 198 0.15 13.82 -1.52
C LYS A 198 -0.53 12.49 -1.29
N LEU A 199 0.15 11.55 -0.61
CA LEU A 199 -0.41 10.26 -0.23
C LEU A 199 -1.67 10.43 0.62
N LEU A 200 -1.61 11.25 1.69
CA LEU A 200 -2.74 11.50 2.58
C LEU A 200 -3.89 12.24 1.88
N SER A 201 -3.57 13.19 1.01
CA SER A 201 -4.59 13.90 0.22
C SER A 201 -5.31 12.98 -0.75
N ALA A 202 -4.58 12.13 -1.45
CA ALA A 202 -5.16 11.14 -2.35
C ALA A 202 -6.01 10.10 -1.59
N TYR A 203 -5.53 9.64 -0.43
CA TYR A 203 -6.28 8.75 0.44
C TYR A 203 -7.60 9.39 0.89
N ARG A 204 -7.57 10.63 1.38
CA ARG A 204 -8.78 11.36 1.81
C ARG A 204 -9.79 11.53 0.67
N ASN A 205 -9.32 11.92 -0.51
CA ASN A 205 -10.19 12.08 -1.67
C ASN A 205 -10.85 10.76 -2.09
N LYS A 206 -10.06 9.67 -2.07
CA LYS A 206 -10.58 8.34 -2.40
C LYS A 206 -11.56 7.82 -1.35
N LEU A 207 -11.32 8.12 -0.07
CA LEU A 207 -12.24 7.78 1.03
C LEU A 207 -13.59 8.47 0.84
N ILE A 208 -13.61 9.76 0.50
CA ILE A 208 -14.84 10.52 0.23
C ILE A 208 -15.59 9.90 -0.96
N GLU A 209 -14.89 9.59 -2.05
CA GLU A 209 -15.48 8.97 -3.25
C GLU A 209 -16.17 7.63 -2.97
N VAL A 210 -15.58 6.82 -2.06
CA VAL A 210 -16.10 5.48 -1.71
C VAL A 210 -17.21 5.55 -0.64
N THR A 211 -17.31 6.66 0.10
CA THR A 211 -18.27 6.81 1.19
C THR A 211 -19.46 7.73 0.86
N ALA A 212 -19.41 8.45 -0.27
CA ALA A 212 -20.52 9.20 -0.84
C ALA A 212 -21.43 8.29 -1.69
#